data_02ef1a95ba7f6dacce212ebe6667d1e6
#
_entry.id   02ef1a95ba7f6dacce212ebe6667d1e6
#
_cell.length_a   1.000
_cell.length_b   1.000
_cell.length_c   1.000
_cell.angle_alpha   90.00
_cell.angle_beta   90.00
_cell.angle_gamma   90.00
#
_symmetry.space_group_name_H-M   'P 1'
#
loop_
_entity.id
_entity.type
_entity.pdbx_description
1 polymer ?
#
loop_
_entity_poly.entity_id
_entity_poly.type
_entity_poly.pdbx_seq_one_letter_code
_entity_poly.pdbx_strand_id
1 'polypeptide(L)'
;NRALMGSNMQRQAVPLLKTEVPVVGTGMEAKAARDSGVCIIAHHAGTVEYSTSKEIIVKREDGIRDTYHVIKFSRSNQGNCMNQRPIVNKGDHVEAGDILADGASTCGGEMALGKNPLIGFMTWEGYNYEDAVLLSERLVQNDVYTSVHIEEYEAEARDTKLGQEEITRDLAGLSEDVLKDLDENGIIRIGAEVHAGDILVGKVTPKGETELTAEERLLRAIFGEKAREVRDTSLRVPHGAYGVVMDTKVFTRENGDELPPTVNKSVRVYIAQKRKISVGDKMAGRHGNKGVVSRV
;
A
#
# COMPACT_ATOMS: atom_id res chain seq x y z
N ASN A 1 21.71 -27.29 -1.48
CA ASN A 1 21.10 -26.50 -0.39
C ASN A 1 21.06 -24.99 -0.67
N ARG A 2 22.10 -24.41 -1.30
CA ARG A 2 22.15 -22.98 -1.62
C ARG A 2 21.14 -22.56 -2.71
N ALA A 3 20.92 -23.41 -3.71
CA ALA A 3 19.90 -23.18 -4.74
C ALA A 3 18.48 -23.16 -4.14
N LEU A 4 18.20 -24.03 -3.19
CA LEU A 4 16.93 -24.04 -2.46
C LEU A 4 16.72 -22.75 -1.65
N MET A 5 17.76 -22.28 -0.96
CA MET A 5 17.71 -21.01 -0.23
C MET A 5 17.50 -19.83 -1.17
N GLY A 6 18.22 -19.76 -2.28
CA GLY A 6 18.05 -18.73 -3.31
C GLY A 6 16.64 -18.72 -3.90
N SER A 7 16.10 -19.88 -4.26
CA SER A 7 14.74 -20.02 -4.77
C SER A 7 13.69 -19.53 -3.75
N ASN A 8 13.84 -19.90 -2.49
CA ASN A 8 12.91 -19.46 -1.45
C ASN A 8 12.99 -17.94 -1.20
N MET A 9 14.19 -17.37 -1.22
CA MET A 9 14.37 -15.92 -1.01
C MET A 9 13.84 -15.08 -2.17
N GLN A 10 13.89 -15.56 -3.41
CA GLN A 10 13.29 -14.87 -4.56
C GLN A 10 11.78 -14.63 -4.34
N ARG A 11 11.07 -15.58 -3.74
CA ARG A 11 9.64 -15.46 -3.44
C ARG A 11 9.31 -14.45 -2.34
N GLN A 12 10.30 -14.00 -1.59
CA GLN A 12 10.18 -13.00 -0.52
C GLN A 12 10.67 -11.62 -0.96
N ALA A 13 11.10 -11.45 -2.21
CA ALA A 13 11.58 -10.19 -2.73
C ALA A 13 10.47 -9.14 -2.73
N VAL A 14 10.75 -8.00 -2.10
CA VAL A 14 9.81 -6.88 -2.04
C VAL A 14 9.91 -6.08 -3.35
N PRO A 15 8.79 -5.72 -3.99
CA PRO A 15 8.79 -4.84 -5.14
C PRO A 15 9.39 -3.47 -4.81
N LEU A 16 10.42 -3.07 -5.57
CA LEU A 16 11.08 -1.78 -5.39
C LEU A 16 10.46 -0.74 -6.32
N LEU A 17 10.70 0.55 -6.05
CA LEU A 17 10.24 1.65 -6.90
C LEU A 17 10.74 1.50 -8.34
N LYS A 18 12.00 1.13 -8.50
CA LYS A 18 12.60 0.87 -9.80
C LYS A 18 13.54 -0.32 -9.70
N THR A 19 13.27 -1.35 -10.47
CA THR A 19 14.07 -2.57 -10.53
C THR A 19 14.89 -2.63 -11.80
N GLU A 20 15.88 -3.52 -11.84
CA GLU A 20 16.77 -3.75 -12.98
C GLU A 20 16.77 -5.22 -13.36
N VAL A 21 16.84 -5.48 -14.64
CA VAL A 21 17.05 -6.84 -15.19
C VAL A 21 18.40 -7.36 -14.71
N PRO A 22 18.49 -8.63 -14.28
CA PRO A 22 19.78 -9.20 -13.92
C PRO A 22 20.75 -9.20 -15.12
N VAL A 23 22.01 -8.83 -14.88
CA VAL A 23 23.05 -8.78 -15.92
C VAL A 23 23.27 -10.14 -16.56
N VAL A 24 23.22 -11.20 -15.74
CA VAL A 24 23.26 -12.59 -16.20
C VAL A 24 21.94 -13.26 -15.87
N GLY A 25 21.20 -13.63 -16.88
CA GLY A 25 19.88 -14.25 -16.75
C GLY A 25 19.92 -15.76 -17.01
N THR A 26 18.78 -16.39 -16.79
CA THR A 26 18.55 -17.82 -17.03
C THR A 26 17.76 -18.09 -18.30
N GLY A 27 17.16 -17.06 -18.91
CA GLY A 27 16.21 -17.16 -20.02
C GLY A 27 14.76 -17.38 -19.57
N MET A 28 14.51 -17.58 -18.29
CA MET A 28 13.15 -17.77 -17.74
C MET A 28 12.47 -16.45 -17.33
N GLU A 29 13.21 -15.35 -17.27
CA GLU A 29 12.74 -14.07 -16.77
C GLU A 29 11.54 -13.53 -17.57
N ALA A 30 11.62 -13.57 -18.90
CA ALA A 30 10.55 -13.12 -19.77
C ALA A 30 9.30 -14.02 -19.65
N LYS A 31 9.50 -15.34 -19.60
CA LYS A 31 8.41 -16.30 -19.44
C LYS A 31 7.73 -16.12 -18.08
N ALA A 32 8.50 -16.00 -17.02
CA ALA A 32 7.97 -15.79 -15.66
C ALA A 32 7.16 -14.50 -15.56
N ALA A 33 7.63 -13.40 -16.14
CA ALA A 33 6.94 -12.12 -16.17
C ALA A 33 5.59 -12.20 -16.92
N ARG A 34 5.57 -12.88 -18.06
CA ARG A 34 4.33 -13.08 -18.84
C ARG A 34 3.33 -13.97 -18.13
N ASP A 35 3.77 -15.13 -17.64
CA ASP A 35 2.91 -16.13 -17.04
C ASP A 35 2.34 -15.67 -15.67
N SER A 36 3.04 -14.75 -14.98
CA SER A 36 2.57 -14.19 -13.71
C SER A 36 1.36 -13.25 -13.83
N GLY A 37 1.11 -12.71 -15.02
CA GLY A 37 0.02 -11.75 -15.26
C GLY A 37 0.26 -10.35 -14.70
N VAL A 38 1.46 -10.02 -14.22
CA VAL A 38 1.78 -8.68 -13.68
C VAL A 38 1.97 -7.63 -14.78
N CYS A 39 2.31 -8.05 -16.00
CA CYS A 39 2.46 -7.19 -17.16
C CYS A 39 1.18 -7.13 -17.98
N ILE A 40 0.94 -6.00 -18.64
CA ILE A 40 -0.12 -5.88 -19.64
C ILE A 40 0.44 -6.31 -20.99
N ILE A 41 -0.22 -7.28 -21.62
CA ILE A 41 0.18 -7.90 -22.87
C ILE A 41 -0.85 -7.55 -23.95
N ALA A 42 -0.40 -7.18 -25.14
CA ALA A 42 -1.26 -6.95 -26.28
C ALA A 42 -1.96 -8.24 -26.72
N HIS A 43 -3.28 -8.21 -26.80
CA HIS A 43 -4.07 -9.36 -27.29
C HIS A 43 -4.04 -9.47 -28.81
N HIS A 44 -3.96 -8.34 -29.50
CA HIS A 44 -3.96 -8.25 -30.96
C HIS A 44 -2.91 -7.26 -31.44
N ALA A 45 -2.49 -7.45 -32.69
CA ALA A 45 -1.59 -6.50 -33.37
C ALA A 45 -2.34 -5.18 -33.67
N GLY A 46 -1.59 -4.09 -33.65
CA GLY A 46 -2.15 -2.77 -33.93
C GLY A 46 -1.18 -1.63 -33.66
N THR A 47 -1.70 -0.43 -33.71
CA THR A 47 -0.94 0.80 -33.42
C THR A 47 -1.47 1.45 -32.15
N VAL A 48 -0.57 1.85 -31.24
CA VAL A 48 -0.92 2.54 -30.01
C VAL A 48 -1.46 3.93 -30.34
N GLU A 49 -2.76 4.13 -30.15
CA GLU A 49 -3.44 5.41 -30.37
C GLU A 49 -3.30 6.33 -29.17
N TYR A 50 -3.31 5.76 -27.96
CA TYR A 50 -3.29 6.48 -26.71
C TYR A 50 -2.53 5.68 -25.62
N SER A 51 -1.67 6.34 -24.88
CA SER A 51 -0.92 5.73 -23.77
C SER A 51 -0.82 6.72 -22.61
N THR A 52 -1.44 6.38 -21.50
CA THR A 52 -1.42 7.17 -20.28
C THR A 52 -1.19 6.28 -19.06
N SER A 53 -1.05 6.89 -17.90
CA SER A 53 -0.93 6.17 -16.63
C SER A 53 -2.19 5.39 -16.23
N LYS A 54 -3.34 5.64 -16.87
CA LYS A 54 -4.62 4.99 -16.54
C LYS A 54 -5.02 3.93 -17.55
N GLU A 55 -4.73 4.17 -18.82
CA GLU A 55 -5.15 3.28 -19.91
C GLU A 55 -4.25 3.36 -21.12
N ILE A 56 -4.21 2.27 -21.86
CA ILE A 56 -3.54 2.15 -23.16
C ILE A 56 -4.60 1.71 -24.15
N ILE A 57 -4.70 2.41 -25.28
CA ILE A 57 -5.62 2.08 -26.38
C ILE A 57 -4.80 1.70 -27.59
N VAL A 58 -5.03 0.47 -28.08
CA VAL A 58 -4.42 -0.05 -29.31
C VAL A 58 -5.49 -0.17 -30.39
N LYS A 59 -5.29 0.51 -31.50
CA LYS A 59 -6.16 0.43 -32.67
C LYS A 59 -5.64 -0.72 -33.56
N ARG A 60 -6.48 -1.74 -33.74
CA ARG A 60 -6.21 -2.85 -34.65
C ARG A 60 -6.30 -2.44 -36.12
N GLU A 61 -5.80 -3.28 -37.02
CA GLU A 61 -5.91 -3.07 -38.46
C GLU A 61 -7.37 -3.08 -38.96
N ASP A 62 -8.25 -3.83 -38.30
CA ASP A 62 -9.67 -3.89 -38.58
C ASP A 62 -10.46 -2.67 -38.08
N GLY A 63 -9.79 -1.72 -37.44
CA GLY A 63 -10.36 -0.49 -36.90
C GLY A 63 -10.95 -0.62 -35.49
N ILE A 64 -10.98 -1.81 -34.92
CA ILE A 64 -11.43 -2.05 -33.54
C ILE A 64 -10.37 -1.49 -32.57
N ARG A 65 -10.82 -0.96 -31.43
CA ARG A 65 -9.96 -0.46 -30.36
C ARG A 65 -9.94 -1.43 -29.19
N ASP A 66 -8.75 -1.88 -28.81
CA ASP A 66 -8.52 -2.60 -27.57
C ASP A 66 -8.11 -1.63 -26.48
N THR A 67 -8.85 -1.61 -25.38
CA THR A 67 -8.56 -0.76 -24.23
C THR A 67 -8.00 -1.60 -23.08
N TYR A 68 -6.83 -1.22 -22.58
CA TYR A 68 -6.14 -1.86 -21.46
C TYR A 68 -6.08 -0.90 -20.28
N HIS A 69 -6.68 -1.28 -19.17
CA HIS A 69 -6.62 -0.49 -17.94
C HIS A 69 -5.34 -0.77 -17.16
N VAL A 70 -4.68 0.28 -16.73
CA VAL A 70 -3.41 0.23 -16.00
C VAL A 70 -3.67 0.30 -14.51
N ILE A 71 -3.18 -0.68 -13.76
CA ILE A 71 -3.29 -0.73 -12.30
C ILE A 71 -2.24 0.23 -11.70
N LYS A 72 -2.70 1.18 -10.88
CA LYS A 72 -1.86 2.15 -10.20
C LYS A 72 -1.94 1.99 -8.69
N PHE A 73 -0.77 1.83 -8.04
CA PHE A 73 -0.61 1.85 -6.58
C PHE A 73 -1.66 1.05 -5.81
N SER A 74 -1.93 -0.17 -6.26
CA SER A 74 -2.86 -1.07 -5.60
C SER A 74 -2.17 -1.88 -4.51
N ARG A 75 -2.87 -2.11 -3.41
CA ARG A 75 -2.37 -2.95 -2.33
C ARG A 75 -2.46 -4.44 -2.72
N SER A 76 -1.35 -5.16 -2.59
CA SER A 76 -1.36 -6.63 -2.64
C SER A 76 -1.80 -7.23 -1.31
N ASN A 77 -2.08 -8.53 -1.28
CA ASN A 77 -2.44 -9.24 -0.04
C ASN A 77 -1.36 -9.15 1.05
N GLN A 78 -0.11 -8.95 0.67
CA GLN A 78 1.03 -8.81 1.58
C GLN A 78 1.34 -7.34 1.96
N GLY A 79 0.52 -6.38 1.52
CA GLY A 79 0.75 -4.96 1.76
C GLY A 79 1.77 -4.32 0.82
N ASN A 80 2.29 -5.04 -0.17
CA ASN A 80 3.19 -4.49 -1.19
C ASN A 80 2.41 -3.67 -2.22
N CYS A 81 3.10 -2.79 -2.92
CA CYS A 81 2.53 -1.97 -3.97
C CYS A 81 2.53 -2.70 -5.31
N MET A 82 1.35 -2.90 -5.89
CA MET A 82 1.18 -3.31 -7.28
C MET A 82 0.96 -2.07 -8.14
N ASN A 83 1.91 -1.78 -9.02
CA ASN A 83 1.88 -0.62 -9.88
C ASN A 83 2.32 -1.03 -11.28
N GLN A 84 1.51 -0.72 -12.27
CA GLN A 84 1.85 -0.95 -13.67
C GLN A 84 2.27 0.37 -14.34
N ARG A 85 3.27 0.29 -15.17
CA ARG A 85 3.84 1.44 -15.88
C ARG A 85 3.89 1.15 -17.37
N PRO A 86 3.19 1.94 -18.21
CA PRO A 86 3.27 1.82 -19.66
C PRO A 86 4.71 1.98 -20.16
N ILE A 87 5.10 1.13 -21.10
CA ILE A 87 6.40 1.17 -21.78
C ILE A 87 6.29 1.51 -23.26
N VAL A 88 5.05 1.60 -23.77
CA VAL A 88 4.75 1.97 -25.16
C VAL A 88 4.30 3.41 -25.25
N ASN A 89 4.60 4.04 -26.39
CA ASN A 89 4.22 5.42 -26.68
C ASN A 89 3.17 5.46 -27.79
N LYS A 90 2.46 6.60 -27.88
CA LYS A 90 1.54 6.85 -28.99
C LYS A 90 2.27 6.75 -30.33
N GLY A 91 1.71 5.97 -31.23
CA GLY A 91 2.26 5.72 -32.57
C GLY A 91 3.10 4.46 -32.70
N ASP A 92 3.46 3.80 -31.59
CA ASP A 92 4.18 2.55 -31.63
C ASP A 92 3.32 1.45 -32.26
N HIS A 93 3.93 0.63 -33.11
CA HIS A 93 3.30 -0.58 -33.63
C HIS A 93 3.60 -1.74 -32.68
N VAL A 94 2.57 -2.52 -32.32
CA VAL A 94 2.68 -3.65 -31.42
C VAL A 94 2.08 -4.89 -32.06
N GLU A 95 2.67 -6.05 -31.77
CA GLU A 95 2.16 -7.35 -32.18
C GLU A 95 1.42 -8.02 -31.05
N ALA A 96 0.64 -9.05 -31.37
CA ALA A 96 0.00 -9.87 -30.36
C ALA A 96 1.05 -10.56 -29.48
N GLY A 97 0.97 -10.39 -28.17
CA GLY A 97 1.93 -10.90 -27.20
C GLY A 97 3.02 -9.92 -26.79
N ASP A 98 3.07 -8.72 -27.37
CA ASP A 98 4.00 -7.68 -26.94
C ASP A 98 3.60 -7.10 -25.58
N ILE A 99 4.59 -6.68 -24.80
CA ILE A 99 4.39 -6.07 -23.50
C ILE A 99 4.04 -4.59 -23.68
N LEU A 100 2.88 -4.20 -23.18
CA LEU A 100 2.41 -2.81 -23.22
C LEU A 100 2.76 -2.03 -21.94
N ALA A 101 2.77 -2.72 -20.80
CA ALA A 101 3.14 -2.12 -19.53
C ALA A 101 3.87 -3.12 -18.63
N ASP A 102 4.89 -2.66 -17.93
CA ASP A 102 5.57 -3.41 -16.89
C ASP A 102 4.74 -3.36 -15.58
N GLY A 103 4.78 -4.47 -14.84
CA GLY A 103 4.18 -4.57 -13.51
C GLY A 103 5.20 -4.43 -12.38
N ALA A 104 4.80 -4.84 -11.19
CA ALA A 104 5.69 -4.89 -10.04
C ALA A 104 6.84 -5.89 -10.29
N SER A 105 8.07 -5.51 -9.91
CA SER A 105 9.27 -6.34 -10.07
C SER A 105 9.52 -6.83 -11.50
N THR A 106 9.17 -6.02 -12.48
CA THR A 106 9.46 -6.29 -13.90
C THR A 106 10.08 -5.08 -14.58
N CYS A 107 10.88 -5.32 -15.61
CA CYS A 107 11.51 -4.29 -16.41
C CYS A 107 11.62 -4.77 -17.85
N GLY A 108 11.00 -4.04 -18.79
CA GLY A 108 10.99 -4.43 -20.21
C GLY A 108 10.33 -5.79 -20.49
N GLY A 109 9.35 -6.20 -19.66
CA GLY A 109 8.68 -7.49 -19.76
C GLY A 109 9.47 -8.67 -19.24
N GLU A 110 10.56 -8.43 -18.52
CA GLU A 110 11.37 -9.46 -17.87
C GLU A 110 11.30 -9.32 -16.34
N MET A 111 11.39 -10.44 -15.63
CA MET A 111 11.44 -10.46 -14.18
C MET A 111 12.70 -9.73 -13.68
N ALA A 112 12.49 -8.72 -12.84
CA ALA A 112 13.52 -7.87 -12.26
C ALA A 112 13.21 -7.68 -10.77
N LEU A 113 13.75 -8.56 -9.92
CA LEU A 113 13.42 -8.60 -8.49
C LEU A 113 14.24 -7.63 -7.64
N GLY A 114 15.27 -7.02 -8.18
CA GLY A 114 16.18 -6.18 -7.42
C GLY A 114 16.99 -5.22 -8.26
N LYS A 115 18.21 -4.97 -7.82
CA LYS A 115 19.16 -4.02 -8.41
C LYS A 115 20.51 -4.70 -8.65
N ASN A 116 21.34 -4.11 -9.49
CA ASN A 116 22.71 -4.56 -9.78
C ASN A 116 23.72 -3.57 -9.16
N PRO A 117 23.96 -3.61 -7.84
CA PRO A 117 24.92 -2.72 -7.21
C PRO A 117 26.36 -3.19 -7.41
N LEU A 118 27.30 -2.26 -7.35
CA LEU A 118 28.74 -2.60 -7.26
C LEU A 118 29.06 -3.06 -5.83
N ILE A 119 29.66 -4.24 -5.71
CA ILE A 119 30.01 -4.84 -4.42
C ILE A 119 31.52 -4.95 -4.27
N GLY A 120 32.04 -4.48 -3.17
CA GLY A 120 33.43 -4.70 -2.75
C GLY A 120 33.51 -5.78 -1.67
N PHE A 121 34.42 -6.75 -1.85
CA PHE A 121 34.67 -7.82 -0.89
C PHE A 121 35.93 -7.51 -0.11
N MET A 122 35.78 -7.05 1.13
CA MET A 122 36.86 -6.75 2.04
C MET A 122 36.38 -6.75 3.48
N THR A 123 37.28 -6.83 4.43
CA THR A 123 36.95 -6.59 5.84
C THR A 123 36.81 -5.08 6.10
N TRP A 124 35.77 -4.68 6.83
CA TRP A 124 35.51 -3.26 7.13
C TRP A 124 35.13 -3.07 8.59
N GLU A 125 36.10 -2.79 9.43
CA GLU A 125 35.92 -2.44 10.85
C GLU A 125 35.01 -3.38 11.66
N GLY A 126 34.87 -4.63 11.22
CA GLY A 126 33.98 -5.63 11.83
C GLY A 126 32.49 -5.48 11.50
N TYR A 127 32.07 -4.44 10.79
CA TYR A 127 30.65 -4.23 10.46
C TYR A 127 30.09 -5.19 9.42
N ASN A 128 30.94 -5.96 8.76
CA ASN A 128 30.54 -6.99 7.80
C ASN A 128 30.87 -8.42 8.30
N TYR A 129 31.02 -8.59 9.61
CA TYR A 129 31.22 -9.90 10.22
C TYR A 129 29.98 -10.79 10.09
N GLU A 130 30.17 -12.08 9.80
CA GLU A 130 29.11 -13.09 9.68
C GLU A 130 27.93 -12.68 8.79
N ASP A 131 28.16 -12.48 7.52
CA ASP A 131 27.12 -12.13 6.54
C ASP A 131 26.46 -10.73 6.76
N ALA A 132 26.99 -9.92 7.64
CA ALA A 132 26.57 -8.52 7.75
C ALA A 132 27.03 -7.72 6.54
N VAL A 133 26.26 -6.73 6.15
CA VAL A 133 26.48 -5.91 4.94
C VAL A 133 26.50 -4.44 5.32
N LEU A 134 27.46 -3.69 4.75
CA LEU A 134 27.46 -2.24 4.77
C LEU A 134 26.88 -1.72 3.46
N LEU A 135 26.19 -0.62 3.53
CA LEU A 135 25.67 0.09 2.36
C LEU A 135 26.24 1.50 2.30
N SER A 136 26.48 1.99 1.09
CA SER A 136 26.72 3.40 0.86
C SER A 136 25.43 4.19 1.07
N GLU A 137 25.50 5.31 1.78
CA GLU A 137 24.40 6.26 1.95
C GLU A 137 23.81 6.73 0.61
N ARG A 138 24.61 6.73 -0.45
CA ARG A 138 24.17 7.04 -1.81
C ARG A 138 23.03 6.14 -2.28
N LEU A 139 22.97 4.86 -1.87
CA LEU A 139 21.88 3.96 -2.19
C LEU A 139 20.56 4.41 -1.56
N VAL A 140 20.62 4.92 -0.34
CA VAL A 140 19.47 5.46 0.38
C VAL A 140 19.01 6.78 -0.22
N GLN A 141 19.96 7.68 -0.52
CA GLN A 141 19.65 8.98 -1.14
C GLN A 141 18.99 8.84 -2.51
N ASN A 142 19.45 7.90 -3.33
CA ASN A 142 18.95 7.68 -4.68
C ASN A 142 17.74 6.73 -4.74
N ASP A 143 17.14 6.37 -3.62
CA ASP A 143 16.00 5.45 -3.54
C ASP A 143 16.23 4.09 -4.24
N VAL A 144 17.46 3.58 -4.21
CA VAL A 144 17.84 2.36 -4.95
C VAL A 144 17.08 1.13 -4.45
N TYR A 145 16.94 0.98 -3.13
CA TYR A 145 16.23 -0.12 -2.48
C TYR A 145 14.97 0.36 -1.75
N THR A 146 14.34 1.38 -2.24
CA THR A 146 13.12 1.92 -1.65
C THR A 146 11.89 1.19 -2.14
N SER A 147 10.97 0.90 -1.25
CA SER A 147 9.71 0.24 -1.53
C SER A 147 8.52 1.04 -1.00
N VAL A 148 7.34 0.78 -1.56
CA VAL A 148 6.09 1.35 -1.08
C VAL A 148 5.27 0.24 -0.45
N HIS A 149 4.80 0.48 0.76
CA HIS A 149 3.92 -0.42 1.50
C HIS A 149 2.58 0.27 1.73
N ILE A 150 1.50 -0.45 1.48
CA ILE A 150 0.15 0.06 1.61
C ILE A 150 -0.55 -0.76 2.69
N GLU A 151 -0.92 -0.10 3.78
CA GLU A 151 -1.67 -0.70 4.88
C GLU A 151 -3.14 -0.32 4.79
N GLU A 152 -4.01 -1.28 5.11
CA GLU A 152 -5.45 -1.10 5.19
C GLU A 152 -5.88 -1.04 6.65
N TYR A 153 -6.63 0.00 6.99
CA TYR A 153 -7.25 0.18 8.30
C TYR A 153 -8.75 0.26 8.13
N GLU A 154 -9.49 -0.54 8.90
CA GLU A 154 -10.93 -0.62 8.81
C GLU A 154 -11.61 -0.19 10.11
N ALA A 155 -12.61 0.65 9.98
CA ALA A 155 -13.50 1.04 11.07
C ALA A 155 -14.93 0.64 10.72
N GLU A 156 -15.58 -0.08 11.63
CA GLU A 156 -16.96 -0.51 11.48
C GLU A 156 -17.84 0.17 12.52
N ALA A 157 -18.98 0.71 12.09
CA ALA A 157 -20.05 1.17 12.97
C ALA A 157 -21.07 0.06 13.13
N ARG A 158 -21.17 -0.47 14.35
CA ARG A 158 -22.00 -1.62 14.69
C ARG A 158 -23.19 -1.21 15.55
N ASP A 159 -24.26 -2.00 15.48
CA ASP A 159 -25.36 -1.94 16.44
C ASP A 159 -24.91 -2.55 17.76
N THR A 160 -25.04 -1.80 18.86
CA THR A 160 -24.78 -2.29 20.20
C THR A 160 -26.09 -2.36 21.02
N LYS A 161 -26.07 -3.07 22.13
CA LYS A 161 -27.22 -3.14 23.06
C LYS A 161 -27.62 -1.77 23.64
N LEU A 162 -26.69 -0.81 23.63
CA LEU A 162 -26.88 0.54 24.18
C LEU A 162 -27.25 1.57 23.10
N GLY A 163 -27.24 1.19 21.85
CA GLY A 163 -27.51 2.03 20.69
C GLY A 163 -26.53 1.78 19.54
N GLN A 164 -26.69 2.53 18.49
CA GLN A 164 -25.84 2.43 17.31
C GLN A 164 -24.54 3.23 17.50
N GLU A 165 -23.43 2.65 17.05
CA GLU A 165 -22.19 3.40 16.88
C GLU A 165 -22.34 4.34 15.67
N GLU A 166 -21.73 5.50 15.76
CA GLU A 166 -21.80 6.53 14.72
C GLU A 166 -20.40 6.94 14.27
N ILE A 167 -20.22 7.04 12.95
CA ILE A 167 -19.02 7.63 12.34
C ILE A 167 -19.32 9.11 12.14
N THR A 168 -18.57 9.97 12.84
CA THR A 168 -18.81 11.42 12.90
C THR A 168 -17.52 12.19 13.12
N ARG A 169 -17.53 13.45 12.68
CA ARG A 169 -16.48 14.43 13.00
C ARG A 169 -16.68 15.05 14.40
N ASP A 170 -17.88 14.98 14.95
CA ASP A 170 -18.20 15.56 16.25
C ASP A 170 -17.63 14.70 17.39
N LEU A 171 -16.40 14.99 17.74
CA LEU A 171 -15.63 14.30 18.78
C LEU A 171 -15.38 15.26 19.94
N ALA A 172 -16.01 15.01 21.06
CA ALA A 172 -15.89 15.86 22.24
C ALA A 172 -14.47 15.90 22.81
N GLY A 173 -14.01 17.08 23.20
CA GLY A 173 -12.72 17.28 23.86
C GLY A 173 -11.51 17.31 22.95
N LEU A 174 -11.70 17.33 21.64
CA LEU A 174 -10.61 17.46 20.65
C LEU A 174 -10.58 18.86 20.05
N SER A 175 -9.38 19.37 19.80
CA SER A 175 -9.19 20.65 19.13
C SER A 175 -9.41 20.55 17.62
N GLU A 176 -9.76 21.65 16.97
CA GLU A 176 -9.90 21.72 15.51
C GLU A 176 -8.61 21.33 14.77
N ASP A 177 -7.44 21.55 15.37
CA ASP A 177 -6.15 21.14 14.79
C ASP A 177 -6.02 19.62 14.63
N VAL A 178 -6.60 18.85 15.55
CA VAL A 178 -6.64 17.38 15.49
C VAL A 178 -7.62 16.90 14.44
N LEU A 179 -8.69 17.66 14.21
CA LEU A 179 -9.79 17.31 13.30
C LEU A 179 -9.63 17.91 11.90
N LYS A 180 -8.58 18.69 11.65
CA LYS A 180 -8.39 19.44 10.40
C LYS A 180 -8.40 18.60 9.12
N ASP A 181 -7.90 17.37 9.20
CA ASP A 181 -7.81 16.45 8.06
C ASP A 181 -9.04 15.53 7.92
N LEU A 182 -9.99 15.62 8.81
CA LEU A 182 -11.28 14.91 8.71
C LEU A 182 -12.27 15.71 7.88
N ASP A 183 -13.00 14.99 7.02
CA ASP A 183 -14.11 15.58 6.27
C ASP A 183 -15.38 15.77 7.16
N GLU A 184 -16.45 16.23 6.58
CA GLU A 184 -17.73 16.44 7.28
C GLU A 184 -18.32 15.15 7.85
N ASN A 185 -17.97 14.01 7.27
CA ASN A 185 -18.42 12.69 7.70
C ASN A 185 -17.49 12.05 8.76
N GLY A 186 -16.42 12.73 9.16
CA GLY A 186 -15.45 12.21 10.10
C GLY A 186 -14.43 11.24 9.51
N ILE A 187 -14.27 11.22 8.19
CA ILE A 187 -13.32 10.37 7.48
C ILE A 187 -12.14 11.24 7.02
N ILE A 188 -10.93 10.71 7.18
CA ILE A 188 -9.73 11.44 6.77
C ILE A 188 -9.70 11.67 5.26
N ARG A 189 -9.23 12.86 4.83
CA ARG A 189 -9.10 13.21 3.42
C ARG A 189 -7.96 12.46 2.74
N ILE A 190 -8.10 12.17 1.47
CA ILE A 190 -7.04 11.63 0.62
C ILE A 190 -5.92 12.67 0.49
N GLY A 191 -4.67 12.22 0.60
CA GLY A 191 -3.49 13.07 0.57
C GLY A 191 -3.04 13.62 1.92
N ALA A 192 -3.76 13.33 3.01
CA ALA A 192 -3.34 13.70 4.36
C ALA A 192 -2.11 12.91 4.79
N GLU A 193 -1.13 13.61 5.34
CA GLU A 193 0.02 12.99 6.00
C GLU A 193 -0.34 12.65 7.44
N VAL A 194 -0.13 11.39 7.84
CA VAL A 194 -0.53 10.87 9.14
C VAL A 194 0.63 10.26 9.90
N HIS A 195 0.57 10.39 11.21
CA HIS A 195 1.53 9.84 12.17
C HIS A 195 0.79 9.02 13.24
N ALA A 196 1.53 8.27 14.04
CA ALA A 196 0.96 7.50 15.14
C ALA A 196 0.08 8.36 16.05
N GLY A 197 -1.13 7.89 16.32
CA GLY A 197 -2.11 8.59 17.14
C GLY A 197 -3.08 9.51 16.40
N ASP A 198 -2.82 9.85 15.13
CA ASP A 198 -3.75 10.65 14.32
C ASP A 198 -5.04 9.89 14.04
N ILE A 199 -6.16 10.62 13.97
CA ILE A 199 -7.47 10.04 13.73
C ILE A 199 -7.66 9.80 12.23
N LEU A 200 -8.01 8.56 11.89
CA LEU A 200 -8.35 8.16 10.51
C LEU A 200 -9.86 8.22 10.27
N VAL A 201 -10.62 7.72 11.22
CA VAL A 201 -12.08 7.70 11.17
C VAL A 201 -12.61 8.05 12.56
N GLY A 202 -13.33 9.16 12.64
CA GLY A 202 -14.00 9.58 13.88
C GLY A 202 -15.19 8.68 14.16
N LYS A 203 -15.22 8.01 15.30
CA LYS A 203 -16.30 7.13 15.72
C LYS A 203 -16.61 7.31 17.19
N VAL A 204 -17.88 7.28 17.52
CA VAL A 204 -18.38 7.34 18.88
C VAL A 204 -19.27 6.14 19.18
N THR A 205 -19.16 5.63 20.39
CA THR A 205 -19.93 4.49 20.87
C THR A 205 -20.76 4.92 22.08
N PRO A 206 -22.07 4.59 22.16
CA PRO A 206 -22.89 4.89 23.32
C PRO A 206 -22.34 4.26 24.61
N LYS A 207 -22.32 5.02 25.72
CA LYS A 207 -21.92 4.54 27.03
C LYS A 207 -23.10 3.91 27.79
N GLY A 208 -22.80 2.89 28.60
CA GLY A 208 -23.76 2.34 29.57
C GLY A 208 -23.83 3.19 30.84
N GLU A 209 -24.95 3.11 31.56
CA GLU A 209 -25.16 3.85 32.83
C GLU A 209 -24.10 3.57 33.90
N THR A 210 -23.49 2.39 33.87
CA THR A 210 -22.45 1.97 34.81
C THR A 210 -21.08 2.58 34.51
N GLU A 211 -20.85 3.08 33.30
CA GLU A 211 -19.59 3.66 32.86
C GLU A 211 -19.51 5.18 33.06
N LEU A 212 -20.61 5.79 33.58
CA LEU A 212 -20.68 7.22 33.82
C LEU A 212 -19.89 7.62 35.05
N THR A 213 -19.10 8.68 34.93
CA THR A 213 -18.48 9.34 36.08
C THR A 213 -19.53 10.02 36.96
N ALA A 214 -19.20 10.31 38.20
CA ALA A 214 -20.13 11.02 39.13
C ALA A 214 -20.53 12.40 38.56
N GLU A 215 -19.62 13.08 37.89
CA GLU A 215 -19.85 14.38 37.24
C GLU A 215 -20.80 14.27 36.05
N GLU A 216 -20.62 13.25 35.22
CA GLU A 216 -21.49 12.97 34.07
C GLU A 216 -22.90 12.60 34.49
N ARG A 217 -23.05 11.83 35.58
CA ARG A 217 -24.37 11.52 36.19
C ARG A 217 -25.08 12.78 36.70
N LEU A 218 -24.33 13.68 37.30
CA LEU A 218 -24.88 14.96 37.80
C LEU A 218 -25.33 15.84 36.63
N LEU A 219 -24.53 15.96 35.57
CA LEU A 219 -24.89 16.71 34.37
C LEU A 219 -26.14 16.15 33.67
N ARG A 220 -26.28 14.81 33.63
CA ARG A 220 -27.48 14.15 33.13
C ARG A 220 -28.73 14.46 33.96
N ALA A 221 -28.58 14.47 35.25
CA ALA A 221 -29.67 14.84 36.17
C ALA A 221 -30.12 16.30 36.02
N ILE A 222 -29.20 17.23 35.72
CA ILE A 222 -29.48 18.66 35.57
C ILE A 222 -29.99 19.02 34.17
N PHE A 223 -29.42 18.46 33.11
CA PHE A 223 -29.69 18.83 31.71
C PHE A 223 -30.61 17.85 30.96
N GLY A 224 -31.06 16.77 31.60
CA GLY A 224 -31.94 15.75 31.02
C GLY A 224 -31.26 14.83 30.02
N GLU A 225 -32.05 13.91 29.41
CA GLU A 225 -31.54 12.86 28.47
C GLU A 225 -30.91 13.38 27.17
N LYS A 226 -30.83 14.68 26.97
CA LYS A 226 -30.29 15.28 25.73
C LYS A 226 -28.76 15.24 25.60
N ALA A 227 -28.03 14.99 26.67
CA ALA A 227 -26.60 14.73 26.60
C ALA A 227 -26.41 13.26 26.25
N ARG A 228 -26.32 12.93 24.98
CA ARG A 228 -25.85 11.59 24.52
C ARG A 228 -24.43 11.41 25.02
N GLU A 229 -24.30 10.60 26.06
CA GLU A 229 -22.99 10.22 26.54
C GLU A 229 -22.41 9.16 25.60
N VAL A 230 -21.43 9.55 24.86
CA VAL A 230 -20.73 8.69 23.93
C VAL A 230 -19.25 8.64 24.28
N ARG A 231 -18.65 7.50 24.06
CA ARG A 231 -17.21 7.30 24.20
C ARG A 231 -16.55 7.42 22.83
N ASP A 232 -15.43 8.12 22.77
CA ASP A 232 -14.58 8.16 21.56
C ASP A 232 -13.95 6.78 21.34
N THR A 233 -14.34 6.13 20.25
CA THR A 233 -13.80 4.87 19.77
C THR A 233 -13.22 5.01 18.36
N SER A 234 -12.75 6.20 18.03
CA SER A 234 -12.20 6.53 16.71
C SER A 234 -11.04 5.61 16.33
N LEU A 235 -10.98 5.27 15.05
CA LEU A 235 -9.83 4.56 14.49
C LEU A 235 -8.66 5.53 14.40
N ARG A 236 -7.56 5.18 15.05
CA ARG A 236 -6.32 5.95 15.06
C ARG A 236 -5.21 5.18 14.42
N VAL A 237 -4.23 5.91 13.87
CA VAL A 237 -3.00 5.31 13.33
C VAL A 237 -2.27 4.59 14.47
N PRO A 238 -1.95 3.29 14.32
CA PRO A 238 -1.24 2.53 15.34
C PRO A 238 0.16 3.09 15.63
N HIS A 239 0.67 2.75 16.80
CA HIS A 239 2.03 3.12 17.17
C HIS A 239 3.07 2.55 16.18
N GLY A 240 3.99 3.39 15.72
CA GLY A 240 5.01 3.03 14.74
C GLY A 240 4.57 3.10 13.27
N ALA A 241 3.29 3.35 13.00
CA ALA A 241 2.79 3.55 11.65
C ALA A 241 2.79 5.04 11.28
N TYR A 242 3.03 5.32 10.01
CA TYR A 242 2.99 6.65 9.40
C TYR A 242 2.80 6.53 7.90
N GLY A 243 2.47 7.60 7.24
CA GLY A 243 2.37 7.62 5.78
C GLY A 243 1.42 8.67 5.26
N VAL A 244 0.97 8.47 4.03
CA VAL A 244 0.03 9.35 3.33
C VAL A 244 -1.23 8.56 2.98
N VAL A 245 -2.38 9.12 3.25
CA VAL A 245 -3.66 8.51 2.89
C VAL A 245 -3.80 8.52 1.36
N MET A 246 -3.87 7.33 0.78
CA MET A 246 -4.00 7.15 -0.68
C MET A 246 -5.43 7.09 -1.13
N ASP A 247 -6.27 6.37 -0.38
CA ASP A 247 -7.64 6.09 -0.76
C ASP A 247 -8.49 5.81 0.48
N THR A 248 -9.78 6.07 0.35
CA THR A 248 -10.78 5.74 1.35
C THR A 248 -11.98 5.11 0.68
N LYS A 249 -12.52 4.04 1.25
CA LYS A 249 -13.74 3.37 0.76
C LYS A 249 -14.77 3.33 1.86
N VAL A 250 -16.00 3.70 1.52
CA VAL A 250 -17.13 3.72 2.43
C VAL A 250 -18.18 2.74 1.92
N PHE A 251 -18.56 1.81 2.78
CA PHE A 251 -19.61 0.83 2.52
C PHE A 251 -20.76 1.07 3.49
N THR A 252 -21.98 1.14 2.97
CA THR A 252 -23.18 1.36 3.78
C THR A 252 -24.31 0.40 3.35
N ARG A 253 -25.14 -0.02 4.31
CA ARG A 253 -26.33 -0.81 3.97
C ARG A 253 -27.32 -0.04 3.12
N GLU A 254 -27.39 1.27 3.30
CA GLU A 254 -28.26 2.15 2.52
C GLU A 254 -27.92 2.14 1.02
N ASN A 255 -26.63 1.96 0.70
CA ASN A 255 -26.16 1.83 -0.68
C ASN A 255 -26.31 0.44 -1.27
N GLY A 256 -26.81 -0.53 -0.47
CA GLY A 256 -26.97 -1.93 -0.89
C GLY A 256 -25.71 -2.78 -0.77
N ASP A 257 -24.69 -2.29 -0.05
CA ASP A 257 -23.47 -3.07 0.19
C ASP A 257 -23.72 -4.23 1.16
N GLU A 258 -23.11 -5.39 0.87
CA GLU A 258 -23.15 -6.54 1.74
C GLU A 258 -22.22 -6.33 2.95
N LEU A 259 -22.81 -6.14 4.12
CA LEU A 259 -22.09 -5.96 5.39
C LEU A 259 -22.49 -7.08 6.36
N PRO A 260 -21.62 -7.41 7.35
CA PRO A 260 -21.97 -8.33 8.43
C PRO A 260 -23.26 -7.93 9.13
N PRO A 261 -24.02 -8.86 9.75
CA PRO A 261 -25.37 -8.61 10.25
C PRO A 261 -25.53 -7.43 11.21
N THR A 262 -24.50 -7.10 12.00
CA THR A 262 -24.53 -6.02 12.98
C THR A 262 -23.87 -4.73 12.51
N VAL A 263 -23.24 -4.73 11.33
CA VAL A 263 -22.50 -3.58 10.81
C VAL A 263 -23.42 -2.75 9.90
N ASN A 264 -23.51 -1.45 10.16
CA ASN A 264 -24.30 -0.50 9.36
C ASN A 264 -23.45 0.27 8.37
N LYS A 265 -22.21 0.57 8.76
CA LYS A 265 -21.25 1.30 7.93
C LYS A 265 -19.84 0.77 8.19
N SER A 266 -19.09 0.55 7.14
CA SER A 266 -17.66 0.21 7.18
C SER A 266 -16.89 1.23 6.37
N VAL A 267 -15.78 1.71 6.94
CA VAL A 267 -14.85 2.64 6.28
C VAL A 267 -13.47 2.01 6.26
N ARG A 268 -12.90 1.88 5.06
CA ARG A 268 -11.52 1.42 4.88
C ARG A 268 -10.65 2.58 4.45
N VAL A 269 -9.53 2.74 5.13
CA VAL A 269 -8.52 3.76 4.85
C VAL A 269 -7.23 3.08 4.44
N TYR A 270 -6.68 3.48 3.29
CA TYR A 270 -5.42 2.96 2.77
C TYR A 270 -4.32 4.00 2.96
N ILE A 271 -3.27 3.60 3.66
CA ILE A 271 -2.11 4.44 3.96
C ILE A 271 -0.89 3.89 3.24
N ALA A 272 -0.27 4.73 2.40
CA ALA A 272 0.98 4.39 1.72
C ALA A 272 2.17 4.88 2.54
N GLN A 273 3.13 3.99 2.74
CA GLN A 273 4.38 4.26 3.41
C GLN A 273 5.54 3.98 2.46
N LYS A 274 6.40 4.97 2.26
CA LYS A 274 7.65 4.83 1.52
C LYS A 274 8.74 4.39 2.49
N ARG A 275 9.24 3.17 2.34
CA ARG A 275 10.30 2.62 3.18
C ARG A 275 11.61 2.57 2.43
N LYS A 276 12.62 3.24 2.98
CA LYS A 276 14.00 3.17 2.52
C LYS A 276 14.73 2.04 3.22
N ILE A 277 15.77 1.51 2.56
CA ILE A 277 16.63 0.51 3.19
C ILE A 277 17.29 1.08 4.44
N SER A 278 17.31 0.33 5.51
CA SER A 278 17.84 0.73 6.81
C SER A 278 18.60 -0.40 7.50
N VAL A 279 19.30 -0.06 8.58
CA VAL A 279 19.98 -1.05 9.42
C VAL A 279 18.97 -2.07 9.96
N GLY A 280 19.32 -3.34 9.88
CA GLY A 280 18.47 -4.46 10.27
C GLY A 280 17.69 -5.09 9.11
N ASP A 281 17.67 -4.47 7.93
CA ASP A 281 17.00 -5.05 6.77
C ASP A 281 17.79 -6.23 6.19
N LYS A 282 17.05 -7.25 5.78
CA LYS A 282 17.60 -8.45 5.15
C LYS A 282 17.83 -8.22 3.67
N MET A 283 19.01 -8.50 3.21
CA MET A 283 19.39 -8.53 1.81
C MET A 283 19.82 -9.90 1.36
N ALA A 284 19.65 -10.23 0.10
CA ALA A 284 20.08 -11.49 -0.46
C ALA A 284 20.49 -11.36 -1.92
N GLY A 285 21.45 -12.18 -2.32
CA GLY A 285 21.72 -12.44 -3.73
C GLY A 285 20.90 -13.63 -4.25
N ARG A 286 21.12 -14.01 -5.51
CA ARG A 286 20.41 -15.10 -6.19
C ARG A 286 20.92 -16.50 -5.85
N HIS A 287 22.03 -16.61 -5.16
CA HIS A 287 22.78 -17.87 -4.97
C HIS A 287 22.75 -18.40 -3.53
N GLY A 288 21.73 -18.02 -2.77
CA GLY A 288 21.58 -18.43 -1.37
C GLY A 288 22.43 -17.63 -0.39
N ASN A 289 23.12 -16.61 -0.83
CA ASN A 289 23.82 -15.65 0.01
C ASN A 289 22.81 -14.65 0.57
N LYS A 290 22.74 -14.56 1.89
CA LYS A 290 21.86 -13.65 2.62
C LYS A 290 22.65 -12.90 3.67
N GLY A 291 22.24 -11.71 4.00
CA GLY A 291 22.87 -10.90 5.03
C GLY A 291 21.91 -9.84 5.58
N VAL A 292 22.36 -9.18 6.63
CA VAL A 292 21.61 -8.11 7.29
C VAL A 292 22.43 -6.83 7.21
N VAL A 293 21.78 -5.73 6.90
CA VAL A 293 22.40 -4.41 6.87
C VAL A 293 22.81 -4.02 8.28
N SER A 294 24.11 -3.84 8.50
CA SER A 294 24.68 -3.48 9.81
C SER A 294 24.91 -1.96 9.92
N ARG A 295 25.22 -1.32 8.82
CA ARG A 295 25.49 0.11 8.78
C ARG A 295 25.25 0.69 7.38
N VAL A 296 24.79 1.93 7.34
CA VAL A 296 24.71 2.76 6.15
C VAL A 296 25.75 3.89 6.28
#